data_b8f7d76e5fdd45e8b3812ab38521663a
#
_entry.id   b8f7d76e5fdd45e8b3812ab38521663a
#
_cell.length_a   1.000
_cell.length_b   1.000
_cell.length_c   1.000
_cell.angle_alpha   90.00
_cell.angle_beta   90.00
_cell.angle_gamma   90.00
#
_symmetry.space_group_name_H-M   'P 1'
#
loop_
_entity.id
_entity.type
_entity.pdbx_description
1 polymer ?
#
loop_
_entity_poly.entity_id
_entity_poly.type
_entity_poly.pdbx_seq_one_letter_code
_entity_poly.pdbx_strand_id
1 'polypeptide(L)'
;MSDARSTVGRMTTWQAEPLPLFQTPEWARLIGVFDLETTGVDVERDRIVTAHVGVLDVDGNVIDARDWLADPGVEIPAGAAAIHGISTERARADGAPAPRVVAEVVEALAALFAAGIPVVAYNAPFDFSMLKNEAVRHGVVPIHAPSPVIDPLVVDKTYDRYRRGKRTLSVVAEHYAVPLESAHEACADAVAAGRLALALAEKFGPWMPQTLDELHTRQIAWARAQAASLTEYFVQIGRLDATAPPVDGTWPIR
;
A
#
# COMPACT_ATOMS: atom_id res chain seq x y z
N MET A 1 47.87 17.12 66.07
CA MET A 1 46.41 17.03 65.91
C MET A 1 46.05 17.67 64.59
N SER A 2 45.88 16.84 63.55
CA SER A 2 45.56 17.31 62.22
C SER A 2 44.37 16.51 61.76
N ASP A 3 43.25 17.21 61.57
CA ASP A 3 41.92 16.69 61.28
C ASP A 3 41.82 16.50 59.74
N ALA A 4 41.83 15.27 59.27
CA ALA A 4 41.68 14.92 57.87
C ALA A 4 40.17 14.73 57.59
N ARG A 5 39.53 15.78 57.02
CA ARG A 5 38.14 15.67 56.54
C ARG A 5 38.12 14.95 55.20
N SER A 6 37.55 13.75 55.25
CA SER A 6 37.20 12.93 54.05
C SER A 6 36.13 13.63 53.25
N THR A 7 36.43 13.97 51.99
CA THR A 7 35.47 14.48 51.02
C THR A 7 34.87 13.29 50.30
N VAL A 8 33.67 12.84 50.73
CA VAL A 8 32.89 11.85 50.02
C VAL A 8 32.31 12.53 48.77
N GLY A 9 32.80 12.14 47.58
CA GLY A 9 32.31 12.60 46.31
C GLY A 9 30.83 12.12 46.11
N ARG A 10 29.97 13.08 45.80
CA ARG A 10 28.59 12.77 45.40
C ARG A 10 28.64 11.98 44.09
N MET A 11 28.15 10.74 44.11
CA MET A 11 27.85 9.99 42.90
C MET A 11 26.71 10.72 42.17
N THR A 12 27.02 11.20 40.96
CA THR A 12 26.03 11.73 40.03
C THR A 12 25.16 10.56 39.59
N THR A 13 23.91 10.48 40.06
CA THR A 13 22.92 9.53 39.53
C THR A 13 22.59 9.97 38.12
N TRP A 14 23.08 9.25 37.15
CA TRP A 14 22.60 9.32 35.76
C TRP A 14 21.18 8.75 35.75
N GLN A 15 20.18 9.61 35.75
CA GLN A 15 18.83 9.25 35.38
C GLN A 15 18.82 9.24 33.85
N ALA A 16 18.70 8.05 33.25
CA ALA A 16 18.39 7.94 31.84
C ALA A 16 17.03 8.61 31.66
N GLU A 17 16.97 9.67 30.84
CA GLU A 17 15.68 10.18 30.40
C GLU A 17 14.93 9.05 29.73
N PRO A 18 13.63 8.84 30.05
CA PRO A 18 12.85 7.85 29.33
C PRO A 18 12.87 8.24 27.86
N LEU A 19 13.32 7.30 27.01
CA LEU A 19 13.20 7.46 25.57
C LEU A 19 11.75 7.84 25.28
N PRO A 20 11.47 8.84 24.41
CA PRO A 20 10.14 9.20 24.05
C PRO A 20 9.41 7.91 23.61
N LEU A 21 8.31 7.59 24.26
CA LEU A 21 7.42 6.50 23.85
C LEU A 21 7.16 6.73 22.36
N PHE A 22 7.53 5.77 21.52
CA PHE A 22 7.34 5.85 20.08
C PHE A 22 5.86 6.11 19.81
N GLN A 23 5.52 7.34 19.46
CA GLN A 23 4.15 7.67 19.12
C GLN A 23 3.94 7.26 17.68
N THR A 24 3.00 6.36 17.47
CA THR A 24 2.47 6.06 16.13
C THR A 24 2.04 7.38 15.48
N PRO A 25 2.46 7.68 14.24
CA PRO A 25 2.08 8.91 13.57
C PRO A 25 0.56 9.12 13.59
N GLU A 26 0.09 10.36 13.70
CA GLU A 26 -1.35 10.65 13.79
C GLU A 26 -2.16 10.11 12.60
N TRP A 27 -1.54 10.02 11.44
CA TRP A 27 -2.18 9.48 10.25
C TRP A 27 -2.52 7.99 10.35
N ALA A 28 -1.89 7.25 11.25
CA ALA A 28 -2.16 5.82 11.45
C ALA A 28 -3.38 5.54 12.33
N ARG A 29 -4.09 6.57 12.82
CA ARG A 29 -5.29 6.38 13.66
C ARG A 29 -6.46 5.82 12.89
N LEU A 30 -6.58 6.21 11.63
CA LEU A 30 -7.64 5.80 10.73
C LEU A 30 -7.08 5.77 9.31
N ILE A 31 -7.14 4.62 8.66
CA ILE A 31 -6.64 4.42 7.30
C ILE A 31 -7.68 3.73 6.43
N GLY A 32 -7.84 4.20 5.22
CA GLY A 32 -8.55 3.48 4.18
C GLY A 32 -7.67 2.37 3.61
N VAL A 33 -8.26 1.28 3.13
CA VAL A 33 -7.57 0.19 2.43
C VAL A 33 -8.25 -0.07 1.10
N PHE A 34 -7.47 -0.37 0.07
CA PHE A 34 -7.96 -0.57 -1.28
C PHE A 34 -7.14 -1.64 -2.00
N ASP A 35 -7.84 -2.56 -2.68
CA ASP A 35 -7.25 -3.59 -3.52
C ASP A 35 -8.22 -4.04 -4.61
N LEU A 36 -7.68 -4.55 -5.72
CA LEU A 36 -8.41 -5.03 -6.89
C LEU A 36 -7.93 -6.42 -7.31
N GLU A 37 -8.88 -7.32 -7.64
CA GLU A 37 -8.57 -8.47 -8.48
C GLU A 37 -9.03 -8.21 -9.92
N THR A 38 -8.25 -8.69 -10.88
CA THR A 38 -8.38 -8.30 -12.28
C THR A 38 -8.23 -9.48 -13.23
N THR A 39 -8.62 -9.29 -14.48
CA THR A 39 -8.42 -10.32 -15.53
C THR A 39 -6.96 -10.52 -15.91
N GLY A 40 -6.05 -9.63 -15.48
CA GLY A 40 -4.62 -9.68 -15.74
C GLY A 40 -3.90 -8.43 -15.27
N VAL A 41 -2.65 -8.25 -15.69
CA VAL A 41 -1.76 -7.20 -15.16
C VAL A 41 -1.59 -5.98 -16.07
N ASP A 42 -2.21 -5.98 -17.24
CA ASP A 42 -2.17 -4.85 -18.18
C ASP A 42 -3.25 -3.83 -17.81
N VAL A 43 -2.86 -2.78 -17.12
CA VAL A 43 -3.80 -1.76 -16.60
C VAL A 43 -4.62 -1.04 -17.71
N GLU A 44 -4.19 -1.11 -18.98
CA GLU A 44 -4.92 -0.50 -20.09
C GLU A 44 -5.94 -1.46 -20.73
N ARG A 45 -5.67 -2.78 -20.69
CA ARG A 45 -6.43 -3.80 -21.41
C ARG A 45 -7.26 -4.69 -20.52
N ASP A 46 -6.75 -5.00 -19.34
CA ASP A 46 -7.45 -5.86 -18.39
C ASP A 46 -8.63 -5.17 -17.72
N ARG A 47 -9.41 -5.92 -16.96
CA ARG A 47 -10.67 -5.49 -16.36
C ARG A 47 -10.68 -5.78 -14.88
N ILE A 48 -11.41 -4.98 -14.11
CA ILE A 48 -11.70 -5.25 -12.71
C ILE A 48 -12.68 -6.43 -12.62
N VAL A 49 -12.36 -7.38 -11.75
CA VAL A 49 -13.20 -8.54 -11.40
C VAL A 49 -13.77 -8.37 -10.00
N THR A 50 -12.94 -8.08 -9.00
CA THR A 50 -13.41 -7.71 -7.66
C THR A 50 -12.70 -6.44 -7.19
N ALA A 51 -13.33 -5.74 -6.24
CA ALA A 51 -12.75 -4.59 -5.58
C ALA A 51 -13.10 -4.64 -4.08
N HIS A 52 -12.20 -4.15 -3.25
CA HIS A 52 -12.41 -3.92 -1.84
C HIS A 52 -12.01 -2.50 -1.47
N VAL A 53 -12.87 -1.81 -0.74
CA VAL A 53 -12.53 -0.56 -0.05
C VAL A 53 -12.99 -0.68 1.39
N GLY A 54 -12.08 -0.53 2.33
CA GLY A 54 -12.37 -0.63 3.76
C GLY A 54 -11.71 0.48 4.55
N VAL A 55 -12.00 0.51 5.85
CA VAL A 55 -11.41 1.43 6.82
C VAL A 55 -10.92 0.63 8.02
N LEU A 56 -9.68 0.85 8.43
CA LEU A 56 -9.10 0.24 9.62
C LEU A 56 -8.85 1.29 10.69
N ASP A 57 -9.04 0.88 11.96
CA ASP A 57 -8.59 1.64 13.11
C ASP A 57 -7.07 1.48 13.38
N VAL A 58 -6.58 2.13 14.43
CA VAL A 58 -5.16 2.09 14.81
C VAL A 58 -4.67 0.69 15.19
N ASP A 59 -5.55 -0.19 15.62
CA ASP A 59 -5.24 -1.58 15.99
C ASP A 59 -5.34 -2.53 14.79
N GLY A 60 -5.69 -2.00 13.60
CA GLY A 60 -5.87 -2.78 12.38
C GLY A 60 -7.17 -3.57 12.32
N ASN A 61 -8.19 -3.19 13.13
CA ASN A 61 -9.52 -3.75 13.05
C ASN A 61 -10.30 -3.09 11.91
N VAL A 62 -11.04 -3.89 11.15
CA VAL A 62 -11.95 -3.39 10.10
C VAL A 62 -13.16 -2.76 10.79
N ILE A 63 -13.39 -1.46 10.57
CA ILE A 63 -14.52 -0.71 11.13
C ILE A 63 -15.58 -0.36 10.08
N ASP A 64 -15.22 -0.34 8.80
CA ASP A 64 -16.12 -0.23 7.66
C ASP A 64 -15.52 -0.94 6.46
N ALA A 65 -16.34 -1.56 5.61
CA ALA A 65 -15.88 -2.25 4.42
C ALA A 65 -16.98 -2.40 3.37
N ARG A 66 -16.55 -2.36 2.10
CA ARG A 66 -17.39 -2.69 0.94
C ARG A 66 -16.63 -3.58 -0.01
N ASP A 67 -17.30 -4.62 -0.47
CA ASP A 67 -16.83 -5.56 -1.47
C ASP A 67 -17.69 -5.48 -2.72
N TRP A 68 -17.07 -5.59 -3.87
CA TRP A 68 -17.75 -5.64 -5.16
C TRP A 68 -17.27 -6.82 -5.97
N LEU A 69 -18.22 -7.46 -6.64
CA LEU A 69 -17.98 -8.40 -7.73
C LEU A 69 -18.54 -7.77 -9.01
N ALA A 70 -17.69 -7.60 -10.03
CA ALA A 70 -18.08 -7.09 -11.33
C ALA A 70 -18.26 -8.22 -12.34
N ASP A 71 -19.22 -8.08 -13.25
CA ASP A 71 -19.14 -8.74 -14.55
C ASP A 71 -18.21 -7.89 -15.43
N PRO A 72 -16.98 -8.37 -15.73
CA PRO A 72 -16.03 -7.59 -16.53
C PRO A 72 -16.43 -7.47 -18.02
N GLY A 73 -17.49 -8.14 -18.46
CA GLY A 73 -17.92 -8.17 -19.86
C GLY A 73 -16.98 -8.90 -20.80
N VAL A 74 -15.93 -9.52 -20.29
CA VAL A 74 -14.93 -10.31 -21.03
C VAL A 74 -14.69 -11.64 -20.32
N GLU A 75 -14.00 -12.56 -20.98
CA GLU A 75 -13.57 -13.82 -20.36
C GLU A 75 -12.47 -13.53 -19.33
N ILE A 76 -12.55 -14.16 -18.16
CA ILE A 76 -11.50 -14.16 -17.15
C ILE A 76 -10.53 -15.30 -17.51
N PRO A 77 -9.26 -14.99 -17.82
CA PRO A 77 -8.29 -16.02 -18.17
C PRO A 77 -8.11 -17.04 -17.03
N ALA A 78 -7.93 -18.31 -17.40
CA ALA A 78 -7.77 -19.38 -16.41
C ALA A 78 -6.65 -19.12 -15.40
N GLY A 79 -5.58 -18.44 -15.82
CA GLY A 79 -4.48 -18.03 -14.92
C GLY A 79 -4.93 -17.03 -13.85
N ALA A 80 -5.74 -16.05 -14.21
CA ALA A 80 -6.31 -15.08 -13.26
C ALA A 80 -7.33 -15.75 -12.34
N ALA A 81 -8.25 -16.54 -12.92
CA ALA A 81 -9.24 -17.30 -12.15
C ALA A 81 -8.59 -18.28 -11.13
N ALA A 82 -7.43 -18.86 -11.46
CA ALA A 82 -6.70 -19.73 -10.54
C ALA A 82 -6.07 -18.95 -9.38
N ILE A 83 -5.81 -17.64 -9.55
CA ILE A 83 -5.24 -16.77 -8.52
C ILE A 83 -6.34 -16.34 -7.54
N HIS A 84 -7.38 -15.65 -8.01
CA HIS A 84 -8.41 -15.04 -7.16
C HIS A 84 -9.70 -15.88 -7.01
N GLY A 85 -9.79 -17.05 -7.64
CA GLY A 85 -10.90 -17.99 -7.45
C GLY A 85 -12.23 -17.60 -8.13
N ILE A 86 -12.27 -16.55 -8.94
CA ILE A 86 -13.50 -16.10 -9.64
C ILE A 86 -13.46 -16.56 -11.08
N SER A 87 -14.41 -17.41 -11.47
CA SER A 87 -14.57 -17.82 -12.87
C SER A 87 -15.42 -16.81 -13.67
N THR A 88 -15.32 -16.88 -15.00
CA THR A 88 -16.16 -16.07 -15.90
C THR A 88 -17.66 -16.31 -15.66
N GLU A 89 -18.04 -17.58 -15.42
CA GLU A 89 -19.43 -17.96 -15.17
C GLU A 89 -19.94 -17.32 -13.88
N ARG A 90 -19.15 -17.36 -12.80
CA ARG A 90 -19.50 -16.74 -11.53
C ARG A 90 -19.62 -15.23 -11.66
N ALA A 91 -18.64 -14.57 -12.30
CA ALA A 91 -18.68 -13.13 -12.51
C ALA A 91 -19.91 -12.68 -13.32
N ARG A 92 -20.30 -13.44 -14.35
CA ARG A 92 -21.52 -13.17 -15.14
C ARG A 92 -22.81 -13.43 -14.39
N ALA A 93 -22.84 -14.45 -13.52
CA ALA A 93 -24.06 -14.84 -12.80
C ALA A 93 -24.32 -13.90 -11.60
N ASP A 94 -23.29 -13.56 -10.84
CA ASP A 94 -23.38 -12.90 -9.53
C ASP A 94 -22.87 -11.46 -9.55
N GLY A 95 -22.08 -11.07 -10.56
CA GLY A 95 -21.45 -9.78 -10.65
C GLY A 95 -22.40 -8.66 -11.06
N ALA A 96 -22.18 -7.48 -10.48
CA ALA A 96 -22.84 -6.26 -10.93
C ALA A 96 -22.20 -5.77 -12.25
N PRO A 97 -22.93 -4.97 -13.07
CA PRO A 97 -22.35 -4.35 -14.27
C PRO A 97 -21.09 -3.55 -13.94
N ALA A 98 -19.98 -3.77 -14.67
CA ALA A 98 -18.71 -3.10 -14.44
C ALA A 98 -18.81 -1.57 -14.33
N PRO A 99 -19.60 -0.84 -15.17
CA PRO A 99 -19.74 0.61 -15.02
C PRO A 99 -20.26 1.03 -13.65
N ARG A 100 -21.17 0.24 -13.07
CA ARG A 100 -21.74 0.49 -11.75
C ARG A 100 -20.68 0.26 -10.65
N VAL A 101 -19.98 -0.88 -10.71
CA VAL A 101 -18.92 -1.19 -9.73
C VAL A 101 -17.85 -0.13 -9.76
N VAL A 102 -17.36 0.26 -10.94
CA VAL A 102 -16.34 1.29 -11.10
C VAL A 102 -16.80 2.62 -10.50
N ALA A 103 -18.04 3.04 -10.75
CA ALA A 103 -18.58 4.28 -10.20
C ALA A 103 -18.65 4.24 -8.67
N GLU A 104 -19.14 3.15 -8.09
CA GLU A 104 -19.26 2.98 -6.65
C GLU A 104 -17.87 2.93 -5.96
N VAL A 105 -16.87 2.27 -6.56
CA VAL A 105 -15.48 2.26 -6.05
C VAL A 105 -14.85 3.64 -6.09
N VAL A 106 -15.00 4.37 -7.21
CA VAL A 106 -14.53 5.76 -7.33
C VAL A 106 -15.17 6.65 -6.28
N GLU A 107 -16.49 6.53 -6.06
CA GLU A 107 -17.22 7.29 -5.03
C GLU A 107 -16.71 6.96 -3.62
N ALA A 108 -16.50 5.68 -3.29
CA ALA A 108 -16.01 5.26 -1.99
C ALA A 108 -14.61 5.83 -1.70
N LEU A 109 -13.68 5.75 -2.65
CA LEU A 109 -12.34 6.32 -2.51
C LEU A 109 -12.36 7.85 -2.44
N ALA A 110 -13.19 8.51 -3.26
CA ALA A 110 -13.35 9.96 -3.21
C ALA A 110 -13.87 10.43 -1.84
N ALA A 111 -14.78 9.68 -1.22
CA ALA A 111 -15.28 9.98 0.12
C ALA A 111 -14.16 9.87 1.18
N LEU A 112 -13.29 8.87 1.12
CA LEU A 112 -12.14 8.73 2.01
C LEU A 112 -11.18 9.92 1.86
N PHE A 113 -10.81 10.27 0.62
CA PHE A 113 -9.94 11.41 0.36
C PHE A 113 -10.56 12.74 0.83
N ALA A 114 -11.85 12.94 0.60
CA ALA A 114 -12.58 14.14 1.07
C ALA A 114 -12.63 14.24 2.60
N ALA A 115 -12.63 13.10 3.30
CA ALA A 115 -12.54 13.02 4.75
C ALA A 115 -11.10 13.18 5.28
N GLY A 116 -10.09 13.31 4.42
CA GLY A 116 -8.69 13.37 4.81
C GLY A 116 -8.12 12.02 5.30
N ILE A 117 -8.80 10.91 5.00
CA ILE A 117 -8.37 9.56 5.36
C ILE A 117 -7.38 9.07 4.28
N PRO A 118 -6.14 8.70 4.66
CA PRO A 118 -5.20 8.15 3.69
C PRO A 118 -5.66 6.78 3.19
N VAL A 119 -5.46 6.50 1.92
CA VAL A 119 -5.77 5.20 1.33
C VAL A 119 -4.50 4.40 1.16
N VAL A 120 -4.46 3.23 1.77
CA VAL A 120 -3.38 2.26 1.63
C VAL A 120 -3.68 1.31 0.48
N ALA A 121 -2.72 1.17 -0.46
CA ALA A 121 -2.75 0.16 -1.50
C ALA A 121 -1.33 -0.41 -1.70
N TYR A 122 -1.18 -1.73 -1.73
CA TYR A 122 0.12 -2.38 -1.94
C TYR A 122 0.49 -2.38 -3.41
N ASN A 123 1.58 -1.71 -3.79
CA ASN A 123 1.89 -1.42 -5.20
C ASN A 123 0.83 -0.52 -5.86
N ALA A 124 0.47 0.54 -5.16
CA ALA A 124 -0.59 1.49 -5.50
C ALA A 124 -0.71 1.90 -6.98
N PRO A 125 0.40 2.04 -7.77
CA PRO A 125 0.28 2.36 -9.19
C PRO A 125 -0.51 1.35 -10.02
N PHE A 126 -0.59 0.09 -9.60
CA PHE A 126 -1.39 -0.91 -10.29
C PHE A 126 -2.89 -0.62 -10.11
N ASP A 127 -3.36 -0.58 -8.87
CA ASP A 127 -4.79 -0.46 -8.56
C ASP A 127 -5.37 0.88 -9.00
N PHE A 128 -4.67 1.98 -8.71
CA PHE A 128 -5.14 3.30 -9.11
C PHE A 128 -5.11 3.50 -10.62
N SER A 129 -4.14 2.94 -11.35
CA SER A 129 -4.12 3.04 -12.82
C SER A 129 -5.18 2.17 -13.46
N MET A 130 -5.40 0.95 -12.94
CA MET A 130 -6.48 0.08 -13.38
C MET A 130 -7.83 0.77 -13.20
N LEU A 131 -8.11 1.29 -11.99
CA LEU A 131 -9.37 2.00 -11.70
C LEU A 131 -9.55 3.24 -12.59
N LYS A 132 -8.48 4.02 -12.82
CA LYS A 132 -8.52 5.19 -13.72
C LYS A 132 -8.92 4.77 -15.13
N ASN A 133 -8.29 3.74 -15.68
CA ASN A 133 -8.55 3.31 -17.05
C ASN A 133 -9.94 2.67 -17.20
N GLU A 134 -10.40 1.92 -16.19
CA GLU A 134 -11.78 1.43 -16.14
C GLU A 134 -12.80 2.58 -16.02
N ALA A 135 -12.53 3.59 -15.21
CA ALA A 135 -13.39 4.77 -15.10
C ALA A 135 -13.52 5.48 -16.46
N VAL A 136 -12.41 5.73 -17.15
CA VAL A 136 -12.42 6.33 -18.51
C VAL A 136 -13.21 5.44 -19.49
N ARG A 137 -12.99 4.13 -19.45
CA ARG A 137 -13.68 3.16 -20.35
C ARG A 137 -15.19 3.18 -20.19
N HIS A 138 -15.66 3.38 -18.96
CA HIS A 138 -17.09 3.37 -18.62
C HIS A 138 -17.72 4.75 -18.52
N GLY A 139 -16.99 5.83 -18.87
CA GLY A 139 -17.51 7.21 -18.81
C GLY A 139 -17.71 7.72 -17.37
N VAL A 140 -17.05 7.10 -16.39
CA VAL A 140 -17.01 7.57 -15.01
C VAL A 140 -15.89 8.59 -14.86
N VAL A 141 -16.10 9.66 -14.10
CA VAL A 141 -15.05 10.65 -13.84
C VAL A 141 -13.95 10.01 -12.97
N PRO A 142 -12.71 9.88 -13.47
CA PRO A 142 -11.66 9.20 -12.74
C PRO A 142 -11.04 10.08 -11.64
N ILE A 143 -10.46 9.46 -10.64
CA ILE A 143 -9.59 10.13 -9.67
C ILE A 143 -8.23 10.33 -10.33
N HIS A 144 -7.94 11.56 -10.80
CA HIS A 144 -6.68 11.84 -11.51
C HIS A 144 -5.47 11.99 -10.59
N ALA A 145 -5.68 12.41 -9.36
CA ALA A 145 -4.62 12.67 -8.38
C ALA A 145 -5.04 12.12 -7.01
N PRO A 146 -5.00 10.78 -6.82
CA PRO A 146 -5.33 10.18 -5.55
C PRO A 146 -4.34 10.63 -4.47
N SER A 147 -4.87 11.24 -3.40
CA SER A 147 -4.06 11.77 -2.29
C SER A 147 -4.95 12.01 -1.05
N PRO A 148 -4.44 11.68 0.17
CA PRO A 148 -3.16 11.05 0.45
C PRO A 148 -3.19 9.51 0.25
N VAL A 149 -2.13 8.95 -0.33
CA VAL A 149 -1.96 7.50 -0.54
C VAL A 149 -0.73 7.03 0.25
N ILE A 150 -0.81 5.81 0.79
CA ILE A 150 0.31 5.11 1.43
C ILE A 150 0.50 3.77 0.71
N ASP A 151 1.72 3.52 0.23
CA ASP A 151 2.10 2.27 -0.43
C ASP A 151 3.15 1.54 0.43
N PRO A 152 2.75 0.49 1.16
CA PRO A 152 3.66 -0.26 2.02
C PRO A 152 4.87 -0.85 1.28
N LEU A 153 4.75 -1.15 -0.02
CA LEU A 153 5.87 -1.62 -0.84
C LEU A 153 6.95 -0.53 -1.01
N VAL A 154 6.54 0.71 -1.26
CA VAL A 154 7.46 1.85 -1.40
C VAL A 154 8.12 2.17 -0.07
N VAL A 155 7.33 2.15 1.01
CA VAL A 155 7.83 2.39 2.38
C VAL A 155 8.82 1.30 2.80
N ASP A 156 8.46 0.02 2.66
CA ASP A 156 9.31 -1.12 2.99
C ASP A 156 10.64 -1.09 2.23
N LYS A 157 10.62 -0.84 0.92
CA LYS A 157 11.83 -0.72 0.11
C LYS A 157 12.71 0.48 0.51
N THR A 158 12.14 1.48 1.14
CA THR A 158 12.88 2.66 1.59
C THR A 158 13.57 2.42 2.93
N TYR A 159 12.85 1.93 3.93
CA TYR A 159 13.34 1.77 5.30
C TYR A 159 14.05 0.44 5.55
N ASP A 160 13.67 -0.62 4.82
CA ASP A 160 14.35 -1.93 4.87
C ASP A 160 15.02 -2.26 3.52
N ARG A 161 15.78 -1.30 3.02
CA ARG A 161 16.38 -1.31 1.68
C ARG A 161 17.21 -2.54 1.38
N TYR A 162 17.95 -3.04 2.37
CA TYR A 162 18.95 -4.11 2.17
C TYR A 162 18.41 -5.51 2.46
N ARG A 163 17.15 -5.63 2.83
CA ARG A 163 16.52 -6.93 3.03
C ARG A 163 16.50 -7.71 1.72
N ARG A 164 17.05 -8.91 1.76
CA ARG A 164 17.09 -9.82 0.61
C ARG A 164 15.74 -10.51 0.43
N GLY A 165 15.46 -10.94 -0.80
CA GLY A 165 14.29 -11.74 -1.13
C GLY A 165 13.22 -10.97 -1.89
N LYS A 166 12.08 -11.63 -2.10
CA LYS A 166 10.93 -11.07 -2.80
C LYS A 166 10.23 -10.01 -1.92
N ARG A 167 9.54 -9.08 -2.59
CA ARG A 167 8.74 -8.03 -1.96
C ARG A 167 7.27 -8.16 -2.39
N THR A 168 6.74 -9.39 -2.50
CA THR A 168 5.30 -9.61 -2.64
C THR A 168 4.61 -9.31 -1.30
N LEU A 169 3.33 -8.95 -1.32
CA LEU A 169 2.57 -8.64 -0.11
C LEU A 169 2.71 -9.76 0.93
N SER A 170 2.52 -11.01 0.53
CA SER A 170 2.61 -12.18 1.41
C SER A 170 3.98 -12.32 2.10
N VAL A 171 5.08 -12.14 1.35
CA VAL A 171 6.44 -12.23 1.90
C VAL A 171 6.75 -11.07 2.85
N VAL A 172 6.25 -9.87 2.54
CA VAL A 172 6.48 -8.69 3.38
C VAL A 172 5.60 -8.74 4.62
N ALA A 173 4.35 -9.17 4.49
CA ALA A 173 3.43 -9.39 5.63
C ALA A 173 4.01 -10.42 6.61
N GLU A 174 4.50 -11.58 6.12
CA GLU A 174 5.19 -12.58 6.95
C GLU A 174 6.41 -11.98 7.68
N HIS A 175 7.23 -11.18 6.99
CA HIS A 175 8.41 -10.55 7.59
C HIS A 175 8.07 -9.61 8.75
N TYR A 176 6.95 -8.90 8.67
CA TYR A 176 6.48 -8.00 9.72
C TYR A 176 5.44 -8.64 10.66
N ALA A 177 5.28 -9.96 10.60
CA ALA A 177 4.33 -10.72 11.41
C ALA A 177 2.87 -10.24 11.27
N VAL A 178 2.50 -9.75 10.08
CA VAL A 178 1.14 -9.35 9.73
C VAL A 178 0.38 -10.58 9.21
N PRO A 179 -0.76 -10.97 9.82
CA PRO A 179 -1.57 -12.07 9.32
C PRO A 179 -2.13 -11.79 7.92
N LEU A 180 -2.04 -12.78 7.04
CA LEU A 180 -2.68 -12.80 5.72
C LEU A 180 -3.37 -14.17 5.57
N GLU A 181 -4.69 -14.21 5.79
CA GLU A 181 -5.44 -15.46 5.91
C GLU A 181 -5.79 -16.08 4.55
N SER A 182 -6.12 -15.25 3.55
CA SER A 182 -6.56 -15.68 2.21
C SER A 182 -5.90 -14.78 1.16
N ALA A 183 -4.64 -15.06 0.83
CA ALA A 183 -3.96 -14.32 -0.24
C ALA A 183 -4.74 -14.43 -1.56
N HIS A 184 -4.79 -13.32 -2.32
CA HIS A 184 -5.52 -13.18 -3.58
C HIS A 184 -7.06 -13.13 -3.44
N GLU A 185 -7.52 -12.69 -2.29
CA GLU A 185 -8.86 -12.14 -2.13
C GLU A 185 -8.71 -10.63 -1.86
N ALA A 186 -9.34 -9.76 -2.65
CA ALA A 186 -9.16 -8.31 -2.56
C ALA A 186 -9.35 -7.76 -1.13
N CYS A 187 -10.31 -8.31 -0.38
CA CYS A 187 -10.52 -7.96 1.03
C CYS A 187 -9.32 -8.32 1.90
N ALA A 188 -8.82 -9.56 1.79
CA ALA A 188 -7.71 -10.04 2.62
C ALA A 188 -6.41 -9.29 2.29
N ASP A 189 -6.13 -9.05 1.01
CA ASP A 189 -4.93 -8.34 0.56
C ASP A 189 -4.99 -6.86 0.94
N ALA A 190 -6.13 -6.17 0.78
CA ALA A 190 -6.32 -4.80 1.23
C ALA A 190 -6.12 -4.64 2.75
N VAL A 191 -6.74 -5.51 3.56
CA VAL A 191 -6.62 -5.48 5.02
C VAL A 191 -5.18 -5.77 5.45
N ALA A 192 -4.53 -6.76 4.82
CA ALA A 192 -3.12 -7.05 5.09
C ALA A 192 -2.19 -5.90 4.72
N ALA A 193 -2.44 -5.22 3.59
CA ALA A 193 -1.69 -4.02 3.19
C ALA A 193 -1.86 -2.89 4.23
N GLY A 194 -3.09 -2.67 4.74
CA GLY A 194 -3.36 -1.71 5.80
C GLY A 194 -2.62 -2.04 7.09
N ARG A 195 -2.75 -3.27 7.58
CA ARG A 195 -2.02 -3.75 8.77
C ARG A 195 -0.51 -3.65 8.61
N LEU A 196 -0.01 -3.90 7.40
CA LEU A 196 1.41 -3.73 7.08
C LEU A 196 1.83 -2.25 7.16
N ALA A 197 1.01 -1.32 6.68
CA ALA A 197 1.28 0.11 6.82
C ALA A 197 1.37 0.52 8.30
N LEU A 198 0.48 0.00 9.15
CA LEU A 198 0.51 0.22 10.60
C LEU A 198 1.77 -0.38 11.25
N ALA A 199 2.15 -1.61 10.91
CA ALA A 199 3.37 -2.24 11.41
C ALA A 199 4.64 -1.50 10.99
N LEU A 200 4.68 -0.96 9.76
CA LEU A 200 5.77 -0.11 9.29
C LEU A 200 5.81 1.23 10.05
N ALA A 201 4.64 1.82 10.34
CA ALA A 201 4.54 3.03 11.14
C ALA A 201 5.00 2.82 12.59
N GLU A 202 4.66 1.69 13.20
CA GLU A 202 5.14 1.31 14.53
C GLU A 202 6.67 1.14 14.54
N LYS A 203 7.20 0.38 13.56
CA LYS A 203 8.63 0.05 13.51
C LYS A 203 9.52 1.23 13.12
N PHE A 204 9.11 2.06 12.17
CA PHE A 204 9.92 3.10 11.57
C PHE A 204 9.40 4.53 11.86
N GLY A 205 8.29 4.69 12.56
CA GLY A 205 7.62 5.95 12.82
C GLY A 205 8.53 7.13 13.19
N PRO A 206 9.54 6.96 14.08
CA PRO A 206 10.45 8.05 14.43
C PRO A 206 11.27 8.63 13.27
N TRP A 207 11.45 7.84 12.22
CA TRP A 207 12.23 8.23 11.02
C TRP A 207 11.33 8.53 9.81
N MET A 208 10.02 8.29 9.94
CA MET A 208 9.04 8.55 8.89
C MET A 208 8.56 10.00 8.91
N PRO A 209 8.11 10.54 7.77
CA PRO A 209 7.39 11.80 7.73
C PRO A 209 6.20 11.78 8.70
N GLN A 210 6.04 12.84 9.48
CA GLN A 210 5.01 12.91 10.51
C GLN A 210 3.66 13.38 9.98
N THR A 211 3.64 14.05 8.84
CA THR A 211 2.40 14.49 8.17
C THR A 211 2.10 13.63 6.95
N LEU A 212 0.81 13.49 6.64
CA LEU A 212 0.34 12.76 5.45
C LEU A 212 0.87 13.36 4.15
N ASP A 213 0.83 14.69 4.03
CA ASP A 213 1.28 15.39 2.82
C ASP A 213 2.77 15.17 2.56
N GLU A 214 3.59 15.20 3.62
CA GLU A 214 5.01 14.91 3.48
C GLU A 214 5.22 13.43 3.14
N LEU A 215 4.54 12.49 3.80
CA LEU A 215 4.66 11.07 3.52
C LEU A 215 4.27 10.76 2.07
N HIS A 216 3.15 11.30 1.60
CA HIS A 216 2.71 11.14 0.21
C HIS A 216 3.74 11.70 -0.77
N THR A 217 4.21 12.91 -0.55
CA THR A 217 5.23 13.57 -1.40
C THR A 217 6.56 12.81 -1.42
N ARG A 218 7.01 12.30 -0.27
CA ARG A 218 8.23 11.51 -0.17
C ARG A 218 8.12 10.19 -0.94
N GLN A 219 6.97 9.55 -0.92
CA GLN A 219 6.76 8.30 -1.67
C GLN A 219 6.89 8.52 -3.18
N ILE A 220 6.47 9.66 -3.73
CA ILE A 220 6.72 10.02 -5.14
C ILE A 220 8.23 9.99 -5.45
N ALA A 221 9.04 10.61 -4.59
CA ALA A 221 10.48 10.64 -4.77
C ALA A 221 11.12 9.25 -4.57
N TRP A 222 10.67 8.50 -3.57
CA TRP A 222 11.16 7.15 -3.28
C TRP A 222 10.84 6.17 -4.41
N ALA A 223 9.62 6.18 -4.94
CA ALA A 223 9.22 5.34 -6.06
C ALA A 223 10.10 5.58 -7.30
N ARG A 224 10.36 6.86 -7.63
CA ARG A 224 11.26 7.23 -8.72
C ARG A 224 12.68 6.73 -8.51
N ALA A 225 13.23 6.90 -7.31
CA ALA A 225 14.57 6.43 -6.98
C ALA A 225 14.68 4.90 -7.02
N GLN A 226 13.64 4.20 -6.55
CA GLN A 226 13.57 2.73 -6.59
C GLN A 226 13.49 2.22 -8.03
N ALA A 227 12.71 2.86 -8.90
CA ALA A 227 12.61 2.53 -10.31
C ALA A 227 13.93 2.76 -11.05
N ALA A 228 14.62 3.88 -10.79
CA ALA A 228 15.93 4.17 -11.34
C ALA A 228 16.96 3.10 -10.93
N SER A 229 17.03 2.75 -9.64
CA SER A 229 17.91 1.69 -9.14
C SER A 229 17.59 0.31 -9.74
N LEU A 230 16.30 0.00 -9.95
CA LEU A 230 15.88 -1.24 -10.59
C LEU A 230 16.26 -1.26 -12.08
N THR A 231 16.17 -0.13 -12.77
CA THR A 231 16.61 0.03 -14.16
C THR A 231 18.10 -0.26 -14.28
N GLU A 232 18.92 0.38 -13.45
CA GLU A 232 20.38 0.16 -13.41
C GLU A 232 20.72 -1.32 -13.17
N TYR A 233 20.05 -1.95 -12.22
CA TYR A 233 20.22 -3.37 -11.95
C TYR A 233 19.84 -4.26 -13.13
N PHE A 234 18.71 -4.00 -13.80
CA PHE A 234 18.28 -4.78 -14.98
C PHE A 234 19.23 -4.61 -16.15
N VAL A 235 19.77 -3.43 -16.37
CA VAL A 235 20.81 -3.20 -17.38
C VAL A 235 22.08 -3.98 -17.02
N GLN A 236 22.52 -3.91 -15.75
CA GLN A 236 23.72 -4.60 -15.29
C GLN A 236 23.64 -6.13 -15.46
N ILE A 237 22.45 -6.73 -15.24
CA ILE A 237 22.25 -8.19 -15.38
C ILE A 237 21.80 -8.61 -16.80
N GLY A 238 21.75 -7.67 -17.76
CA GLY A 238 21.37 -7.93 -19.15
C GLY A 238 19.87 -8.25 -19.36
N ARG A 239 18.99 -7.87 -18.41
CA ARG A 239 17.53 -8.02 -18.56
C ARG A 239 16.87 -6.85 -19.26
N LEU A 240 17.53 -5.71 -19.31
CA LEU A 240 17.10 -4.51 -20.01
C LEU A 240 18.26 -4.01 -20.87
N ASP A 241 17.98 -3.64 -22.12
CA ASP A 241 18.93 -2.93 -22.95
C ASP A 241 19.17 -1.52 -22.39
N ALA A 242 20.41 -1.03 -22.43
CA ALA A 242 20.75 0.31 -21.92
C ALA A 242 20.05 1.45 -22.69
N THR A 243 19.54 1.18 -23.89
CA THR A 243 18.78 2.13 -24.73
C THR A 243 17.27 1.95 -24.59
N ALA A 244 16.80 0.92 -23.88
CA ALA A 244 15.38 0.70 -23.65
C ALA A 244 14.80 1.73 -22.67
N PRO A 245 13.49 2.00 -22.72
CA PRO A 245 12.83 2.83 -21.73
C PRO A 245 13.11 2.32 -20.30
N PRO A 246 13.40 3.22 -19.35
CA PRO A 246 13.62 2.84 -17.96
C PRO A 246 12.35 2.26 -17.32
N VAL A 247 12.51 1.57 -16.21
CA VAL A 247 11.37 1.16 -15.38
C VAL A 247 10.60 2.40 -14.97
N ASP A 248 9.28 2.38 -15.17
CA ASP A 248 8.42 3.49 -14.82
C ASP A 248 8.29 3.63 -13.30
N GLY A 249 8.70 4.78 -12.79
CA GLY A 249 8.64 5.15 -11.37
C GLY A 249 7.50 6.14 -11.06
N THR A 250 6.55 6.31 -11.96
CA THR A 250 5.37 7.16 -11.72
C THR A 250 4.51 6.55 -10.61
N TRP A 251 4.13 7.40 -9.64
CA TRP A 251 3.40 7.00 -8.45
C TRP A 251 2.52 8.18 -7.96
N PRO A 252 1.34 7.93 -7.37
CA PRO A 252 0.67 6.65 -7.11
C PRO A 252 -0.17 6.13 -8.29
N ILE A 253 -0.19 6.82 -9.40
CA ILE A 253 -0.99 6.50 -10.59
C ILE A 253 -0.15 6.77 -11.85
N ARG A 254 -0.31 5.94 -12.88
CA ARG A 254 0.37 6.05 -14.19
C ARG A 254 -0.55 6.59 -15.26
#